data_391827a7e0973db9746ae73f11208db5
#
_entry.id   391827a7e0973db9746ae73f11208db5
#
_cell.length_a   1.000
_cell.length_b   1.000
_cell.length_c   1.000
_cell.angle_alpha   90.00
_cell.angle_beta   90.00
_cell.angle_gamma   90.00
#
_symmetry.space_group_name_H-M   'P 1'
#
loop_
_entity.id
_entity.type
_entity.pdbx_description
1 polymer ?
#
loop_
_entity_poly.entity_id
_entity_poly.type
_entity_poly.pdbx_seq_one_letter_code
_entity_poly.pdbx_strand_id
1 'polypeptide(L)'
;MSTPTPTPTPITFPSATHTLSAHLYHHPPTNTTPTTLTPAIILSHPMTGVKEQTTTLYATHLHAAGFTTLTFDAAYQGSSTGTPRGLEDPFQRVEDIKAAVTYLSTSVPGVDSSRIGVVGICASGGYACFAAASDLRIRAVATVSAACVGGMCRCGGVGRGLREDGGVIGMSLEGARGERNGVNWDGEEAPKMFDAERVLQDGGEGGNVDSFFKAAAEYYGTERGRHERSTQRVPLQSYDRMVVYDSFAFMRLIAPRPVLMIAGEEAETLHYSEEAVRLAREPKELFVVKGMGHFDLYDRLEVSGPKLVRFFREALA
;
A
#
# COMPACT_ATOMS: atom_id res chain seq x y z
N MET A 1 -17.85 -24.78 9.56
CA MET A 1 -18.45 -24.21 8.34
C MET A 1 -17.71 -22.91 8.06
N SER A 2 -17.00 -22.81 6.94
CA SER A 2 -16.35 -21.57 6.55
C SER A 2 -17.43 -20.54 6.20
N THR A 3 -17.40 -19.40 6.85
CA THR A 3 -18.24 -18.25 6.46
C THR A 3 -17.93 -17.91 5.00
N PRO A 4 -18.94 -17.70 4.13
CA PRO A 4 -18.70 -17.33 2.75
C PRO A 4 -17.92 -16.03 2.71
N THR A 5 -16.94 -15.94 1.81
CA THR A 5 -16.20 -14.70 1.58
C THR A 5 -17.18 -13.59 1.19
N PRO A 6 -17.18 -12.44 1.86
CA PRO A 6 -18.11 -11.36 1.54
C PRO A 6 -17.86 -10.84 0.12
N THR A 7 -18.93 -10.65 -0.63
CA THR A 7 -18.87 -10.07 -1.98
C THR A 7 -18.82 -8.54 -1.87
N PRO A 8 -17.81 -7.87 -2.44
CA PRO A 8 -17.75 -6.43 -2.42
C PRO A 8 -18.76 -5.79 -3.36
N THR A 9 -19.16 -4.58 -3.05
CA THR A 9 -19.84 -3.70 -4.02
C THR A 9 -18.76 -2.96 -4.82
N PRO A 10 -18.67 -3.17 -6.15
CA PRO A 10 -17.79 -2.37 -6.99
C PRO A 10 -18.31 -0.93 -7.06
N ILE A 11 -17.43 0.02 -6.85
CA ILE A 11 -17.72 1.45 -6.87
C ILE A 11 -16.60 2.22 -7.56
N THR A 12 -16.85 3.47 -7.88
CA THR A 12 -15.83 4.43 -8.33
C THR A 12 -15.97 5.73 -7.55
N PHE A 13 -14.84 6.43 -7.38
CA PHE A 13 -14.82 7.76 -6.76
C PHE A 13 -13.72 8.64 -7.37
N PRO A 14 -13.88 9.98 -7.34
CA PRO A 14 -12.89 10.90 -7.90
C PRO A 14 -11.69 11.08 -6.97
N SER A 15 -10.51 11.22 -7.57
CA SER A 15 -9.27 11.67 -6.92
C SER A 15 -8.56 12.63 -7.86
N ALA A 16 -8.53 13.92 -7.53
CA ALA A 16 -8.05 14.98 -8.41
C ALA A 16 -8.71 14.87 -9.82
N THR A 17 -7.93 14.61 -10.86
CA THR A 17 -8.39 14.45 -12.23
C THR A 17 -8.70 12.99 -12.61
N HIS A 18 -8.54 12.07 -11.66
CA HIS A 18 -8.69 10.64 -11.89
C HIS A 18 -10.00 10.08 -11.34
N THR A 19 -10.46 8.97 -11.90
CA THR A 19 -11.54 8.15 -11.36
C THR A 19 -10.93 6.85 -10.85
N LEU A 20 -11.06 6.59 -9.55
CA LEU A 20 -10.54 5.40 -8.92
C LEU A 20 -11.58 4.29 -8.89
N SER A 21 -11.16 3.08 -9.24
CA SER A 21 -11.95 1.85 -9.16
C SER A 21 -11.74 1.21 -7.79
N ALA A 22 -12.82 0.84 -7.10
CA ALA A 22 -12.74 0.33 -5.73
C ALA A 22 -13.73 -0.79 -5.44
N HIS A 23 -13.46 -1.53 -4.37
CA HIS A 23 -14.33 -2.52 -3.76
C HIS A 23 -14.72 -2.06 -2.36
N LEU A 24 -16.02 -1.86 -2.14
CA LEU A 24 -16.58 -1.52 -0.84
C LEU A 24 -17.19 -2.77 -0.19
N TYR A 25 -16.72 -3.10 1.00
CA TYR A 25 -17.30 -4.11 1.88
C TYR A 25 -18.04 -3.39 3.01
N HIS A 26 -19.35 -3.33 2.92
CA HIS A 26 -20.17 -2.49 3.78
C HIS A 26 -21.21 -3.30 4.53
N HIS A 27 -21.50 -2.91 5.78
CA HIS A 27 -22.63 -3.39 6.57
C HIS A 27 -23.76 -2.32 6.43
N PRO A 28 -24.71 -2.50 5.52
CA PRO A 28 -25.77 -1.52 5.35
C PRO A 28 -26.62 -1.42 6.62
N PRO A 29 -27.13 -0.23 6.97
CA PRO A 29 -28.05 -0.08 8.09
C PRO A 29 -29.28 -0.98 7.90
N THR A 30 -29.61 -1.78 8.90
CA THR A 30 -30.86 -2.56 8.89
C THR A 30 -32.00 -1.72 9.46
N ASN A 31 -33.18 -1.80 8.86
CA ASN A 31 -34.37 -1.03 9.27
C ASN A 31 -34.88 -1.36 10.70
N THR A 32 -34.22 -2.26 11.41
CA THR A 32 -34.67 -2.81 12.68
C THR A 32 -33.85 -2.38 13.90
N THR A 33 -32.76 -1.63 13.72
CA THR A 33 -31.92 -1.18 14.83
C THR A 33 -31.62 0.32 14.72
N PRO A 34 -31.48 1.07 15.83
CA PRO A 34 -30.95 2.44 15.78
C PRO A 34 -29.63 2.38 15.01
N THR A 35 -29.46 3.27 14.03
CA THR A 35 -28.35 3.28 13.10
C THR A 35 -27.04 3.52 13.85
N THR A 36 -26.44 2.46 14.37
CA THR A 36 -25.09 2.55 14.93
C THR A 36 -24.14 2.70 13.76
N LEU A 37 -23.55 3.87 13.65
CA LEU A 37 -22.54 4.14 12.63
C LEU A 37 -21.34 3.23 12.81
N THR A 38 -20.82 2.68 11.71
CA THR A 38 -19.68 1.76 11.73
C THR A 38 -18.36 2.48 11.45
N PRO A 39 -17.28 2.16 12.18
CA PRO A 39 -15.96 2.65 11.81
C PRO A 39 -15.53 2.06 10.47
N ALA A 40 -14.73 2.80 9.71
CA ALA A 40 -14.28 2.38 8.39
C ALA A 40 -12.76 2.32 8.28
N ILE A 41 -12.26 1.39 7.44
CA ILE A 41 -10.84 1.20 7.20
C ILE A 41 -10.57 1.20 5.69
N ILE A 42 -9.67 2.05 5.27
CA ILE A 42 -9.16 2.12 3.89
C ILE A 42 -7.92 1.25 3.80
N LEU A 43 -7.82 0.47 2.73
CA LEU A 43 -6.66 -0.37 2.44
C LEU A 43 -6.03 0.05 1.11
N SER A 44 -4.77 0.44 1.15
CA SER A 44 -4.01 0.88 -0.01
C SER A 44 -2.94 -0.16 -0.39
N HIS A 45 -2.94 -0.53 -1.67
CA HIS A 45 -2.15 -1.65 -2.21
C HIS A 45 -0.66 -1.34 -2.40
N PRO A 46 0.21 -2.37 -2.46
CA PRO A 46 1.62 -2.23 -2.82
C PRO A 46 1.86 -1.51 -4.15
N MET A 47 3.07 -0.99 -4.34
CA MET A 47 3.51 -0.53 -5.66
C MET A 47 3.28 -1.63 -6.70
N THR A 48 2.77 -1.28 -7.88
CA THR A 48 2.39 -2.19 -8.97
C THR A 48 1.28 -3.20 -8.64
N GLY A 49 0.79 -3.24 -7.41
CA GLY A 49 -0.34 -4.08 -7.00
C GLY A 49 -1.69 -3.54 -7.47
N VAL A 50 -2.75 -4.32 -7.21
CA VAL A 50 -4.15 -3.95 -7.46
C VAL A 50 -5.02 -4.32 -6.27
N LYS A 51 -6.22 -3.75 -6.21
CA LYS A 51 -7.17 -3.91 -5.10
C LYS A 51 -7.60 -5.36 -4.84
N GLU A 52 -7.54 -6.21 -5.85
CA GLU A 52 -7.94 -7.63 -5.76
C GLU A 52 -6.93 -8.52 -5.03
N GLN A 53 -5.68 -8.08 -4.87
CA GLN A 53 -4.59 -8.86 -4.27
C GLN A 53 -4.62 -8.77 -2.73
N THR A 54 -3.47 -8.60 -2.08
CA THR A 54 -3.32 -8.60 -0.61
C THR A 54 -4.32 -7.69 0.11
N THR A 55 -4.67 -6.52 -0.46
CA THR A 55 -5.64 -5.61 0.17
C THR A 55 -7.02 -6.21 0.33
N THR A 56 -7.48 -7.04 -0.60
CA THR A 56 -8.76 -7.76 -0.48
C THR A 56 -8.73 -8.75 0.68
N LEU A 57 -7.63 -9.48 0.91
CA LEU A 57 -7.52 -10.41 2.03
C LEU A 57 -7.64 -9.69 3.37
N TYR A 58 -6.90 -8.60 3.54
CA TYR A 58 -6.99 -7.78 4.75
C TYR A 58 -8.36 -7.10 4.90
N ALA A 59 -8.96 -6.61 3.80
CA ALA A 59 -10.28 -5.97 3.82
C ALA A 59 -11.36 -6.94 4.27
N THR A 60 -11.39 -8.15 3.74
CA THR A 60 -12.37 -9.17 4.12
C THR A 60 -12.20 -9.62 5.57
N HIS A 61 -10.96 -9.73 6.04
CA HIS A 61 -10.65 -10.04 7.43
C HIS A 61 -11.17 -8.96 8.40
N LEU A 62 -10.90 -7.69 8.11
CA LEU A 62 -11.36 -6.55 8.91
C LEU A 62 -12.89 -6.37 8.80
N HIS A 63 -13.46 -6.62 7.62
CA HIS A 63 -14.91 -6.58 7.42
C HIS A 63 -15.60 -7.63 8.29
N ALA A 64 -15.09 -8.86 8.33
CA ALA A 64 -15.61 -9.92 9.20
C ALA A 64 -15.52 -9.56 10.71
N ALA A 65 -14.62 -8.65 11.08
CA ALA A 65 -14.51 -8.12 12.45
C ALA A 65 -15.46 -6.94 12.75
N GLY A 66 -16.30 -6.52 11.77
CA GLY A 66 -17.34 -5.51 11.94
C GLY A 66 -16.99 -4.11 11.39
N PHE A 67 -15.88 -3.96 10.68
CA PHE A 67 -15.52 -2.69 10.04
C PHE A 67 -16.13 -2.58 8.62
N THR A 68 -16.53 -1.38 8.21
CA THR A 68 -16.68 -1.09 6.78
C THR A 68 -15.27 -0.97 6.18
N THR A 69 -14.98 -1.67 5.07
CA THR A 69 -13.65 -1.62 4.46
C THR A 69 -13.72 -1.23 2.98
N LEU A 70 -12.71 -0.48 2.53
CA LEU A 70 -12.59 0.00 1.16
C LEU A 70 -11.20 -0.32 0.64
N THR A 71 -11.11 -1.07 -0.47
CA THR A 71 -9.90 -1.24 -1.26
C THR A 71 -10.06 -0.52 -2.60
N PHE A 72 -9.00 0.01 -3.15
CA PHE A 72 -9.06 0.71 -4.44
C PHE A 72 -7.77 0.51 -5.24
N ASP A 73 -7.89 0.59 -6.56
CA ASP A 73 -6.74 0.77 -7.44
C ASP A 73 -6.35 2.25 -7.39
N ALA A 74 -5.09 2.55 -7.13
CA ALA A 74 -4.60 3.91 -7.19
C ALA A 74 -4.66 4.47 -8.62
N ALA A 75 -4.60 5.77 -8.78
CA ALA A 75 -4.45 6.41 -10.08
C ALA A 75 -3.33 5.74 -10.87
N TYR A 76 -3.50 5.59 -12.17
CA TYR A 76 -2.59 4.92 -13.12
C TYR A 76 -2.49 3.40 -12.97
N GLN A 77 -3.07 2.79 -11.92
CA GLN A 77 -2.99 1.36 -11.61
C GLN A 77 -4.31 0.64 -11.89
N GLY A 78 -4.23 -0.67 -12.13
CA GLY A 78 -5.40 -1.55 -12.23
C GLY A 78 -6.50 -1.04 -13.18
N SER A 79 -7.72 -0.90 -12.66
CA SER A 79 -8.89 -0.37 -13.39
C SER A 79 -9.14 1.13 -13.18
N SER A 80 -8.31 1.83 -12.41
CA SER A 80 -8.39 3.28 -12.24
C SER A 80 -7.85 4.00 -13.47
N THR A 81 -8.30 5.25 -13.68
CA THR A 81 -7.83 6.07 -14.81
C THR A 81 -6.41 6.62 -14.57
N GLY A 82 -5.82 7.15 -15.61
CA GLY A 82 -4.51 7.80 -15.59
C GLY A 82 -3.56 7.23 -16.65
N THR A 83 -2.80 8.11 -17.28
CA THR A 83 -1.77 7.83 -18.28
C THR A 83 -0.49 8.58 -17.94
N PRO A 84 0.70 7.97 -18.14
CA PRO A 84 0.92 6.61 -18.62
C PRO A 84 0.51 5.56 -17.59
N ARG A 85 0.15 4.34 -18.04
CA ARG A 85 -0.21 3.25 -17.13
C ARG A 85 0.99 2.82 -16.30
N GLY A 86 0.73 2.44 -15.04
CA GLY A 86 1.78 2.02 -14.11
C GLY A 86 2.61 3.15 -13.50
N LEU A 87 2.31 4.42 -13.81
CA LEU A 87 3.01 5.55 -13.20
C LEU A 87 2.90 5.47 -11.67
N GLU A 88 4.04 5.47 -11.00
CA GLU A 88 4.10 5.57 -9.54
C GLU A 88 4.39 7.01 -9.15
N ASP A 89 3.37 7.70 -8.69
CA ASP A 89 3.45 9.06 -8.18
C ASP A 89 3.10 9.07 -6.69
N PRO A 90 4.10 9.17 -5.80
CA PRO A 90 3.87 9.15 -4.35
C PRO A 90 2.89 10.20 -3.86
N PHE A 91 2.90 11.40 -4.46
CA PHE A 91 1.99 12.46 -4.04
C PHE A 91 0.55 12.19 -4.49
N GLN A 92 0.36 11.65 -5.71
CA GLN A 92 -0.97 11.22 -6.16
C GLN A 92 -1.48 10.05 -5.31
N ARG A 93 -0.63 9.09 -4.93
CA ARG A 93 -0.99 7.99 -4.01
C ARG A 93 -1.49 8.49 -2.66
N VAL A 94 -0.88 9.55 -2.14
CA VAL A 94 -1.33 10.22 -0.91
C VAL A 94 -2.70 10.88 -1.12
N GLU A 95 -2.91 11.57 -2.23
CA GLU A 95 -4.22 12.18 -2.55
C GLU A 95 -5.30 11.13 -2.80
N ASP A 96 -4.97 9.97 -3.39
CA ASP A 96 -5.91 8.86 -3.57
C ASP A 96 -6.42 8.32 -2.22
N ILE A 97 -5.54 8.20 -1.21
CA ILE A 97 -5.93 7.82 0.15
C ILE A 97 -6.88 8.87 0.76
N LYS A 98 -6.56 10.16 0.63
CA LYS A 98 -7.41 11.25 1.13
C LYS A 98 -8.76 11.32 0.39
N ALA A 99 -8.79 11.03 -0.90
CA ALA A 99 -10.01 10.92 -1.69
C ALA A 99 -10.90 9.76 -1.21
N ALA A 100 -10.29 8.61 -0.87
CA ALA A 100 -11.00 7.49 -0.26
C ALA A 100 -11.60 7.85 1.11
N VAL A 101 -10.88 8.63 1.94
CA VAL A 101 -11.43 9.19 3.19
C VAL A 101 -12.64 10.08 2.90
N THR A 102 -12.55 10.95 1.90
CA THR A 102 -13.65 11.82 1.50
C THR A 102 -14.86 11.00 1.06
N TYR A 103 -14.66 10.00 0.20
CA TYR A 103 -15.75 9.14 -0.29
C TYR A 103 -16.46 8.42 0.87
N LEU A 104 -15.72 7.78 1.78
CA LEU A 104 -16.31 7.11 2.94
C LEU A 104 -17.07 8.08 3.85
N SER A 105 -16.54 9.29 4.04
CA SER A 105 -17.13 10.29 4.93
C SER A 105 -18.41 10.90 4.39
N THR A 106 -18.57 11.00 3.06
CA THR A 106 -19.65 11.80 2.44
C THR A 106 -20.63 10.98 1.64
N SER A 107 -20.26 9.77 1.19
CA SER A 107 -21.00 9.03 0.19
C SER A 107 -21.43 7.63 0.62
N VAL A 108 -20.97 7.14 1.79
CA VAL A 108 -21.32 5.80 2.29
C VAL A 108 -22.21 5.92 3.53
N PRO A 109 -23.54 5.72 3.39
CA PRO A 109 -24.45 5.78 4.53
C PRO A 109 -24.10 4.75 5.61
N GLY A 110 -24.17 5.16 6.88
CA GLY A 110 -23.85 4.28 8.02
C GLY A 110 -22.37 4.21 8.40
N VAL A 111 -21.48 4.86 7.66
CA VAL A 111 -20.09 5.05 8.07
C VAL A 111 -19.97 6.22 9.05
N ASP A 112 -19.22 6.01 10.12
CA ASP A 112 -18.83 7.07 11.04
C ASP A 112 -17.62 7.82 10.51
N SER A 113 -17.82 9.01 9.97
CA SER A 113 -16.76 9.85 9.42
C SER A 113 -15.73 10.33 10.45
N SER A 114 -16.03 10.21 11.75
CA SER A 114 -15.10 10.50 12.85
C SER A 114 -14.22 9.31 13.22
N ARG A 115 -14.46 8.10 12.67
CA ARG A 115 -13.79 6.85 12.98
C ARG A 115 -13.27 6.15 11.74
N ILE A 116 -12.37 6.82 10.99
CA ILE A 116 -11.74 6.29 9.79
C ILE A 116 -10.27 5.97 10.05
N GLY A 117 -9.88 4.72 9.77
CA GLY A 117 -8.49 4.25 9.80
C GLY A 117 -7.96 3.95 8.40
N VAL A 118 -6.64 3.83 8.28
CA VAL A 118 -5.95 3.46 7.04
C VAL A 118 -4.97 2.33 7.30
N VAL A 119 -4.94 1.34 6.40
CA VAL A 119 -3.88 0.33 6.31
C VAL A 119 -3.14 0.53 5.01
N GLY A 120 -1.83 0.78 5.09
CA GLY A 120 -0.96 0.80 3.93
C GLY A 120 -0.08 -0.45 3.87
N ILE A 121 0.01 -1.09 2.69
CA ILE A 121 0.82 -2.29 2.50
C ILE A 121 2.00 -1.98 1.59
N CYS A 122 3.22 -2.38 1.98
CA CYS A 122 4.47 -2.12 1.27
C CYS A 122 4.70 -0.60 1.04
N ALA A 123 4.86 -0.16 -0.19
CA ALA A 123 4.98 1.26 -0.56
C ALA A 123 3.84 2.10 0.03
N SER A 124 2.61 1.57 0.02
CA SER A 124 1.47 2.26 0.62
C SER A 124 1.54 2.38 2.13
N GLY A 125 2.38 1.62 2.82
CA GLY A 125 2.72 1.88 4.21
C GLY A 125 3.31 3.28 4.38
N GLY A 126 4.23 3.65 3.50
CA GLY A 126 4.79 4.99 3.46
C GLY A 126 3.76 6.06 3.07
N TYR A 127 2.93 5.81 2.05
CA TYR A 127 1.90 6.76 1.61
C TYR A 127 0.82 6.97 2.66
N ALA A 128 0.39 5.92 3.36
CA ALA A 128 -0.59 5.99 4.45
C ALA A 128 -0.07 6.85 5.62
N CYS A 129 1.19 6.67 6.01
CA CYS A 129 1.83 7.49 7.03
C CYS A 129 1.89 8.97 6.61
N PHE A 130 2.28 9.25 5.36
CA PHE A 130 2.35 10.61 4.85
C PHE A 130 0.95 11.26 4.76
N ALA A 131 -0.07 10.52 4.29
CA ALA A 131 -1.45 10.99 4.26
C ALA A 131 -1.96 11.29 5.69
N ALA A 132 -1.73 10.38 6.64
CA ALA A 132 -2.11 10.58 8.04
C ALA A 132 -1.44 11.80 8.67
N ALA A 133 -0.18 12.10 8.30
CA ALA A 133 0.51 13.28 8.82
C ALA A 133 -0.16 14.60 8.43
N SER A 134 -0.89 14.64 7.32
CA SER A 134 -1.51 15.85 6.75
C SER A 134 -3.04 15.84 6.69
N ASP A 135 -3.71 14.72 7.01
CA ASP A 135 -5.17 14.62 7.04
C ASP A 135 -5.68 14.15 8.41
N LEU A 136 -6.30 15.07 9.16
CA LEU A 136 -6.80 14.82 10.51
C LEU A 136 -8.04 13.90 10.55
N ARG A 137 -8.69 13.65 9.41
CA ARG A 137 -9.82 12.71 9.31
C ARG A 137 -9.36 11.26 9.44
N ILE A 138 -8.07 10.98 9.16
CA ILE A 138 -7.45 9.68 9.42
C ILE A 138 -7.16 9.59 10.92
N ARG A 139 -7.93 8.77 11.64
CA ARG A 139 -7.88 8.68 13.10
C ARG A 139 -6.85 7.68 13.62
N ALA A 140 -6.48 6.71 12.80
CA ALA A 140 -5.46 5.72 13.10
C ALA A 140 -4.80 5.24 11.81
N VAL A 141 -3.50 4.95 11.85
CA VAL A 141 -2.79 4.38 10.71
C VAL A 141 -2.05 3.12 11.12
N ALA A 142 -2.24 2.07 10.32
CA ALA A 142 -1.46 0.84 10.44
C ALA A 142 -0.76 0.54 9.11
N THR A 143 0.34 -0.18 9.18
CA THR A 143 1.07 -0.62 8.00
C THR A 143 1.40 -2.10 8.07
N VAL A 144 1.55 -2.73 6.91
CA VAL A 144 2.05 -4.10 6.78
C VAL A 144 3.22 -4.08 5.81
N SER A 145 4.37 -4.58 6.25
CA SER A 145 5.62 -4.60 5.45
C SER A 145 5.94 -3.24 4.81
N ALA A 146 5.87 -2.15 5.57
CA ALA A 146 6.05 -0.80 5.03
C ALA A 146 7.40 -0.61 4.32
N ALA A 147 7.39 0.19 3.26
CA ALA A 147 8.58 0.58 2.52
C ALA A 147 8.58 2.08 2.19
N CYS A 148 9.76 2.67 2.05
CA CYS A 148 9.97 4.03 1.58
C CYS A 148 10.48 4.00 0.14
N VAL A 149 9.60 4.26 -0.83
CA VAL A 149 9.98 4.21 -2.26
C VAL A 149 11.11 5.19 -2.60
N GLY A 150 11.10 6.37 -1.98
CA GLY A 150 12.18 7.34 -2.18
C GLY A 150 13.52 6.83 -1.62
N GLY A 151 13.52 6.25 -0.43
CA GLY A 151 14.70 5.60 0.14
C GLY A 151 15.22 4.47 -0.76
N MET A 152 14.31 3.61 -1.24
CA MET A 152 14.66 2.54 -2.18
C MET A 152 15.30 3.08 -3.47
N CYS A 153 14.72 4.13 -4.06
CA CYS A 153 15.24 4.75 -5.27
C CYS A 153 16.61 5.42 -5.06
N ARG A 154 16.80 6.10 -3.92
CA ARG A 154 18.08 6.76 -3.62
C ARG A 154 19.20 5.78 -3.28
N CYS A 155 18.86 4.64 -2.69
CA CYS A 155 19.82 3.62 -2.29
C CYS A 155 20.04 2.50 -3.34
N GLY A 156 19.22 2.45 -4.39
CA GLY A 156 19.27 1.42 -5.42
C GLY A 156 18.84 0.04 -4.95
N GLY A 157 18.04 -0.06 -3.88
CA GLY A 157 17.59 -1.35 -3.33
C GLY A 157 16.77 -1.21 -2.06
N VAL A 158 16.39 -2.36 -1.49
CA VAL A 158 15.51 -2.46 -0.31
C VAL A 158 16.25 -2.81 0.98
N GLY A 159 17.51 -3.26 0.89
CA GLY A 159 18.23 -3.86 2.00
C GLY A 159 18.61 -2.88 3.12
N ARG A 160 18.70 -3.42 4.33
CA ARG A 160 19.22 -2.69 5.49
C ARG A 160 20.68 -2.27 5.28
N GLY A 161 21.03 -1.05 5.68
CA GLY A 161 22.40 -0.54 5.63
C GLY A 161 22.83 0.01 4.27
N LEU A 162 21.98 -0.06 3.25
CA LEU A 162 22.22 0.67 2.01
C LEU A 162 22.23 2.18 2.30
N ARG A 163 23.06 2.89 1.55
CA ARG A 163 23.20 4.34 1.64
C ARG A 163 22.79 4.97 0.32
N GLU A 164 22.40 6.22 0.37
CA GLU A 164 22.12 7.00 -0.83
C GLU A 164 23.36 7.03 -1.73
N ASP A 165 23.15 6.72 -3.02
CA ASP A 165 24.17 6.63 -4.05
C ASP A 165 23.89 7.64 -5.16
N GLY A 166 24.78 8.61 -5.32
CA GLY A 166 24.65 9.66 -6.33
C GLY A 166 24.62 9.14 -7.77
N GLY A 167 25.28 8.01 -8.03
CA GLY A 167 25.26 7.35 -9.34
C GLY A 167 23.89 6.74 -9.63
N VAL A 168 23.31 6.04 -8.65
CA VAL A 168 21.95 5.46 -8.74
C VAL A 168 20.90 6.56 -8.92
N ILE A 169 20.99 7.63 -8.12
CA ILE A 169 20.11 8.79 -8.24
C ILE A 169 20.25 9.41 -9.64
N GLY A 170 21.48 9.62 -10.11
CA GLY A 170 21.77 10.17 -11.43
C GLY A 170 21.16 9.34 -12.56
N MET A 171 21.30 8.01 -12.52
CA MET A 171 20.70 7.11 -13.51
C MET A 171 19.16 7.18 -13.50
N SER A 172 18.55 7.22 -12.32
CA SER A 172 17.09 7.33 -12.16
C SER A 172 16.56 8.64 -12.77
N LEU A 173 17.22 9.76 -12.49
CA LEU A 173 16.83 11.08 -13.03
C LEU A 173 17.06 11.17 -14.54
N GLU A 174 18.16 10.60 -15.05
CA GLU A 174 18.46 10.59 -16.48
C GLU A 174 17.45 9.73 -17.26
N GLY A 175 17.06 8.57 -16.73
CA GLY A 175 16.00 7.74 -17.30
C GLY A 175 14.68 8.50 -17.39
N ALA A 176 14.29 9.17 -16.30
CA ALA A 176 13.08 10.00 -16.25
C ALA A 176 13.13 11.16 -17.24
N ARG A 177 14.28 11.82 -17.36
CA ARG A 177 14.51 12.89 -18.35
C ARG A 177 14.35 12.39 -19.78
N GLY A 178 14.91 11.23 -20.10
CA GLY A 178 14.79 10.63 -21.43
C GLY A 178 13.33 10.40 -21.80
N GLU A 179 12.55 9.79 -20.90
CA GLU A 179 11.13 9.53 -21.15
C GLU A 179 10.32 10.82 -21.30
N ARG A 180 10.53 11.84 -20.44
CA ARG A 180 9.86 13.15 -20.54
C ARG A 180 10.16 13.89 -21.83
N ASN A 181 11.32 13.65 -22.47
CA ASN A 181 11.71 14.24 -23.74
C ASN A 181 11.12 13.49 -24.96
N GLY A 182 10.17 12.57 -24.77
CA GLY A 182 9.47 11.91 -25.87
C GLY A 182 10.16 10.66 -26.40
N VAL A 183 11.04 10.05 -25.63
CA VAL A 183 11.49 8.68 -25.91
C VAL A 183 10.36 7.74 -25.45
N ASN A 184 9.38 7.63 -26.28
CA ASN A 184 8.21 6.73 -26.33
C ASN A 184 7.82 5.92 -25.07
N TRP A 185 6.73 6.32 -24.42
CA TRP A 185 6.06 5.43 -23.47
C TRP A 185 4.56 5.73 -23.44
N ASP A 186 3.77 4.84 -23.95
CA ASP A 186 2.32 4.82 -23.71
C ASP A 186 1.96 4.09 -22.39
N GLY A 187 2.97 3.58 -21.68
CA GLY A 187 2.84 2.84 -20.43
C GLY A 187 2.76 1.32 -20.60
N GLU A 188 2.38 0.82 -21.79
CA GLU A 188 2.39 -0.62 -22.05
C GLU A 188 3.82 -1.15 -22.29
N GLU A 189 4.71 -0.29 -22.78
CA GLU A 189 6.13 -0.59 -22.99
C GLU A 189 7.03 -0.23 -21.82
N ALA A 190 6.50 0.35 -20.74
CA ALA A 190 7.29 0.69 -19.57
C ALA A 190 8.06 -0.54 -19.04
N PRO A 191 9.31 -0.37 -18.57
CA PRO A 191 10.10 -1.47 -18.06
C PRO A 191 9.41 -2.14 -16.88
N LYS A 192 9.52 -3.45 -16.78
CA LYS A 192 9.12 -4.18 -15.59
C LYS A 192 10.14 -3.92 -14.48
N MET A 193 9.69 -3.67 -13.27
CA MET A 193 10.53 -3.54 -12.08
C MET A 193 11.31 -4.84 -11.83
N PHE A 194 10.68 -5.99 -12.13
CA PHE A 194 11.31 -7.32 -12.20
C PHE A 194 10.51 -8.19 -13.17
N ASP A 195 11.18 -9.16 -13.80
CA ASP A 195 10.55 -10.15 -14.67
C ASP A 195 10.33 -11.44 -13.88
N ALA A 196 9.10 -11.62 -13.37
CA ALA A 196 8.75 -12.77 -12.54
C ALA A 196 8.96 -14.11 -13.28
N GLU A 197 8.61 -14.17 -14.56
CA GLU A 197 8.78 -15.42 -15.36
C GLU A 197 10.25 -15.79 -15.48
N ARG A 198 11.11 -14.83 -15.80
CA ARG A 198 12.54 -15.05 -15.91
C ARG A 198 13.15 -15.44 -14.56
N VAL A 199 12.80 -14.72 -13.47
CA VAL A 199 13.31 -15.03 -12.13
C VAL A 199 12.92 -16.44 -11.68
N LEU A 200 11.68 -16.90 -12.00
CA LEU A 200 11.20 -18.24 -11.65
C LEU A 200 11.80 -19.33 -12.54
N GLN A 201 12.04 -19.07 -13.84
CA GLN A 201 12.62 -20.03 -14.78
C GLN A 201 14.10 -20.29 -14.53
N ASP A 202 14.87 -19.25 -14.26
CA ASP A 202 16.31 -19.35 -13.98
C ASP A 202 16.61 -20.06 -12.65
N GLY A 203 15.59 -20.53 -11.91
CA GLY A 203 15.71 -21.22 -10.61
C GLY A 203 16.43 -20.38 -9.56
N GLY A 204 16.68 -19.11 -9.86
CA GLY A 204 17.50 -18.23 -9.05
C GLY A 204 19.01 -18.58 -9.05
N GLU A 205 19.45 -19.59 -9.82
CA GLU A 205 20.85 -20.05 -9.84
C GLU A 205 21.73 -19.29 -10.86
N GLY A 206 21.12 -18.68 -11.87
CA GLY A 206 21.84 -18.05 -13.00
C GLY A 206 22.17 -16.57 -12.87
N GLY A 207 21.78 -15.91 -11.80
CA GLY A 207 22.04 -14.48 -11.58
C GLY A 207 21.94 -14.07 -10.13
N ASN A 208 22.69 -13.06 -9.78
CA ASN A 208 22.70 -12.44 -8.46
C ASN A 208 21.39 -11.63 -8.20
N VAL A 209 20.23 -12.33 -8.31
CA VAL A 209 18.91 -11.71 -8.06
C VAL A 209 18.74 -11.58 -6.55
N ASP A 210 18.46 -10.36 -6.09
CA ASP A 210 18.18 -10.04 -4.70
C ASP A 210 17.03 -10.91 -4.14
N SER A 211 17.14 -11.35 -2.88
CA SER A 211 16.15 -12.19 -2.19
C SER A 211 14.74 -11.56 -2.22
N PHE A 212 14.67 -10.25 -2.07
CA PHE A 212 13.41 -9.51 -2.17
C PHE A 212 12.72 -9.71 -3.52
N PHE A 213 13.46 -9.60 -4.64
CA PHE A 213 12.87 -9.78 -5.97
C PHE A 213 12.55 -11.24 -6.29
N LYS A 214 13.25 -12.22 -5.69
CA LYS A 214 12.85 -13.63 -5.76
C LYS A 214 11.50 -13.86 -5.09
N ALA A 215 11.33 -13.40 -3.87
CA ALA A 215 10.08 -13.50 -3.14
C ALA A 215 8.94 -12.70 -3.82
N ALA A 216 9.26 -11.53 -4.42
CA ALA A 216 8.33 -10.78 -5.25
C ALA A 216 7.85 -11.58 -6.46
N ALA A 217 8.78 -12.26 -7.17
CA ALA A 217 8.44 -13.10 -8.31
C ALA A 217 7.55 -14.28 -7.91
N GLU A 218 7.81 -14.91 -6.77
CA GLU A 218 6.95 -15.97 -6.23
C GLU A 218 5.54 -15.46 -5.93
N TYR A 219 5.41 -14.29 -5.30
CA TYR A 219 4.09 -13.74 -5.00
C TYR A 219 3.36 -13.30 -6.28
N TYR A 220 3.95 -12.42 -7.10
CA TYR A 220 3.28 -11.81 -8.24
C TYR A 220 3.26 -12.68 -9.51
N GLY A 221 4.14 -13.67 -9.62
CA GLY A 221 4.28 -14.55 -10.81
C GLY A 221 3.52 -15.87 -10.71
N THR A 222 3.04 -16.27 -9.53
CA THR A 222 2.36 -17.54 -9.29
C THR A 222 0.89 -17.33 -8.87
N GLU A 223 0.14 -18.40 -8.69
CA GLU A 223 -1.25 -18.37 -8.18
C GLU A 223 -1.38 -17.74 -6.80
N ARG A 224 -0.27 -17.56 -6.08
CA ARG A 224 -0.25 -16.95 -4.76
C ARG A 224 -0.80 -15.52 -4.76
N GLY A 225 -0.43 -14.70 -5.75
CA GLY A 225 -0.88 -13.30 -5.84
C GLY A 225 -0.90 -12.74 -7.26
N ARG A 226 -0.73 -13.60 -8.29
CA ARG A 226 -0.77 -13.15 -9.68
C ARG A 226 -2.12 -12.51 -10.02
N HIS A 227 -2.06 -11.38 -10.71
CA HIS A 227 -3.24 -10.72 -11.25
C HIS A 227 -2.91 -10.04 -12.58
N GLU A 228 -3.79 -10.17 -13.58
CA GLU A 228 -3.56 -9.70 -14.96
C GLU A 228 -3.26 -8.18 -15.04
N ARG A 229 -3.90 -7.37 -14.16
CA ARG A 229 -3.70 -5.92 -14.11
C ARG A 229 -2.52 -5.47 -13.25
N SER A 230 -1.88 -6.39 -12.51
CA SER A 230 -0.65 -6.16 -11.76
C SER A 230 0.56 -6.46 -12.66
N THR A 231 0.87 -5.55 -13.57
CA THR A 231 1.81 -5.80 -14.68
C THR A 231 3.28 -5.70 -14.30
N GLN A 232 3.59 -5.22 -13.11
CA GLN A 232 4.94 -4.90 -12.61
C GLN A 232 5.69 -3.84 -13.45
N ARG A 233 4.99 -3.14 -14.33
CA ARG A 233 5.56 -2.08 -15.17
C ARG A 233 5.56 -0.75 -14.44
N VAL A 234 6.68 -0.04 -14.54
CA VAL A 234 6.89 1.26 -13.92
C VAL A 234 7.54 2.20 -14.92
N PRO A 235 6.82 3.19 -15.45
CA PRO A 235 7.41 4.22 -16.30
C PRO A 235 8.61 4.90 -15.64
N LEU A 236 9.65 5.21 -16.41
CA LEU A 236 10.89 5.78 -15.88
C LEU A 236 10.65 7.16 -15.25
N GLN A 237 9.68 7.93 -15.75
CA GLN A 237 9.29 9.21 -15.13
C GLN A 237 8.70 9.05 -13.70
N SER A 238 8.44 7.84 -13.24
CA SER A 238 8.10 7.58 -11.83
C SER A 238 9.28 7.84 -10.90
N TYR A 239 10.50 7.59 -11.38
CA TYR A 239 11.70 7.66 -10.55
C TYR A 239 12.06 9.08 -10.13
N ASP A 240 11.82 10.12 -10.97
CA ASP A 240 12.05 11.51 -10.57
C ASP A 240 11.07 11.98 -9.49
N ARG A 241 9.87 11.36 -9.40
CA ARG A 241 8.88 11.62 -8.37
C ARG A 241 9.20 10.87 -7.08
N MET A 242 9.62 9.60 -7.21
CA MET A 242 9.96 8.77 -6.06
C MET A 242 11.22 9.23 -5.36
N VAL A 243 12.28 9.60 -6.12
CA VAL A 243 13.60 9.95 -5.54
C VAL A 243 13.55 11.14 -4.59
N VAL A 244 12.64 12.08 -4.80
CA VAL A 244 12.46 13.28 -3.95
C VAL A 244 11.43 13.06 -2.82
N TYR A 245 10.83 11.87 -2.73
CA TYR A 245 9.82 11.56 -1.74
C TYR A 245 10.44 10.92 -0.50
N ASP A 246 9.96 11.33 0.68
CA ASP A 246 10.31 10.70 1.95
C ASP A 246 9.03 10.30 2.69
N SER A 247 8.79 8.99 2.77
CA SER A 247 7.60 8.41 3.37
C SER A 247 7.40 8.77 4.83
N PHE A 248 8.48 8.96 5.57
CA PHE A 248 8.45 9.05 7.04
C PHE A 248 8.90 10.39 7.61
N ALA A 249 9.21 11.36 6.75
CA ALA A 249 9.69 12.69 7.16
C ALA A 249 8.76 13.40 8.19
N PHE A 250 7.46 13.12 8.14
CA PHE A 250 6.45 13.80 8.93
C PHE A 250 5.76 12.92 9.99
N MET A 251 6.32 11.74 10.31
CA MET A 251 5.75 10.81 11.30
C MET A 251 5.37 11.47 12.63
N ARG A 252 6.15 12.46 13.09
CA ARG A 252 5.90 13.20 14.31
C ARG A 252 4.57 13.99 14.34
N LEU A 253 3.99 14.28 13.15
CA LEU A 253 2.75 15.04 13.02
C LEU A 253 1.50 14.16 13.16
N ILE A 254 1.65 12.83 13.14
CA ILE A 254 0.52 11.91 13.28
C ILE A 254 -0.02 11.95 14.73
N ALA A 255 0.85 12.05 15.71
CA ALA A 255 0.45 12.12 17.12
C ALA A 255 -0.54 13.29 17.39
N PRO A 256 -1.51 13.09 18.30
CA PRO A 256 -1.70 11.95 19.22
C PRO A 256 -2.48 10.76 18.63
N ARG A 257 -2.64 10.68 17.32
CA ARG A 257 -3.32 9.58 16.66
C ARG A 257 -2.39 8.36 16.61
N PRO A 258 -2.90 7.13 16.92
CA PRO A 258 -2.06 5.95 17.04
C PRO A 258 -1.51 5.46 15.70
N VAL A 259 -0.27 4.95 15.75
CA VAL A 259 0.47 4.35 14.64
C VAL A 259 0.86 2.92 14.99
N LEU A 260 0.56 1.96 14.11
CA LEU A 260 1.00 0.58 14.20
C LEU A 260 1.82 0.21 12.96
N MET A 261 3.08 -0.18 13.14
CA MET A 261 3.91 -0.73 12.07
C MET A 261 4.04 -2.24 12.26
N ILE A 262 3.54 -3.04 11.30
CA ILE A 262 3.69 -4.50 11.28
C ILE A 262 4.74 -4.85 10.23
N ALA A 263 5.74 -5.63 10.62
CA ALA A 263 6.80 -6.08 9.73
C ALA A 263 7.23 -7.51 10.06
N GLY A 264 7.69 -8.25 9.07
CA GLY A 264 8.31 -9.55 9.28
C GLY A 264 9.73 -9.42 9.84
N GLU A 265 10.13 -10.34 10.70
CA GLU A 265 11.49 -10.38 11.28
C GLU A 265 12.56 -10.57 10.21
N GLU A 266 12.25 -11.36 9.17
CA GLU A 266 13.14 -11.69 8.07
C GLU A 266 12.95 -10.76 6.85
N ALA A 267 12.08 -9.75 6.97
CA ALA A 267 11.81 -8.82 5.87
C ALA A 267 12.98 -7.85 5.67
N GLU A 268 13.49 -7.77 4.45
CA GLU A 268 14.54 -6.81 4.05
C GLU A 268 14.10 -5.36 4.33
N THR A 269 12.79 -5.12 4.36
CA THR A 269 12.17 -3.81 4.60
C THR A 269 11.88 -3.51 6.08
N LEU A 270 12.17 -4.40 7.02
CA LEU A 270 11.91 -4.19 8.45
C LEU A 270 12.45 -2.85 8.96
N HIS A 271 13.64 -2.47 8.51
CA HIS A 271 14.32 -1.23 8.93
C HIS A 271 13.50 0.05 8.61
N TYR A 272 12.65 0.04 7.58
CA TYR A 272 11.74 1.17 7.29
C TYR A 272 10.67 1.31 8.39
N SER A 273 10.14 0.20 8.89
CA SER A 273 9.18 0.22 10.01
C SER A 273 9.83 0.65 11.32
N GLU A 274 11.07 0.23 11.57
CA GLU A 274 11.87 0.67 12.73
C GLU A 274 12.12 2.18 12.68
N GLU A 275 12.52 2.69 11.52
CA GLU A 275 12.77 4.13 11.31
C GLU A 275 11.48 4.94 11.48
N ALA A 276 10.37 4.48 10.91
CA ALA A 276 9.07 5.14 11.05
C ALA A 276 8.66 5.28 12.53
N VAL A 277 8.80 4.19 13.31
CA VAL A 277 8.49 4.22 14.75
C VAL A 277 9.48 5.11 15.51
N ARG A 278 10.75 5.10 15.14
CA ARG A 278 11.75 6.01 15.75
C ARG A 278 11.37 7.47 15.55
N LEU A 279 10.86 7.86 14.39
CA LEU A 279 10.46 9.22 14.04
C LEU A 279 9.07 9.61 14.58
N ALA A 280 8.20 8.65 14.81
CA ALA A 280 6.86 8.90 15.35
C ALA A 280 6.90 9.29 16.83
N ARG A 281 5.88 10.06 17.27
CA ARG A 281 5.56 10.31 18.68
C ARG A 281 4.48 9.33 19.15
N GLU A 282 4.34 9.20 20.48
CA GLU A 282 3.29 8.36 21.08
C GLU A 282 1.86 8.86 20.73
N PRO A 283 0.90 7.90 20.61
CA PRO A 283 1.05 6.44 20.74
C PRO A 283 1.53 5.77 19.45
N LYS A 284 2.51 4.88 19.57
CA LYS A 284 3.13 4.17 18.44
C LYS A 284 3.53 2.75 18.83
N GLU A 285 3.50 1.84 17.87
CA GLU A 285 3.91 0.45 18.10
C GLU A 285 4.62 -0.12 16.87
N LEU A 286 5.71 -0.85 17.10
CA LEU A 286 6.32 -1.76 16.13
C LEU A 286 5.97 -3.20 16.53
N PHE A 287 5.29 -3.91 15.65
CA PHE A 287 4.93 -5.31 15.83
C PHE A 287 5.69 -6.18 14.83
N VAL A 288 6.70 -6.87 15.30
CA VAL A 288 7.55 -7.76 14.47
C VAL A 288 7.00 -9.18 14.52
N VAL A 289 6.73 -9.75 13.35
CA VAL A 289 6.22 -11.12 13.20
C VAL A 289 7.38 -12.07 12.92
N LYS A 290 7.65 -12.98 13.86
CA LYS A 290 8.77 -13.91 13.79
C LYS A 290 8.68 -14.86 12.59
N GLY A 291 9.82 -15.11 11.94
CA GLY A 291 9.98 -16.04 10.84
C GLY A 291 9.18 -15.68 9.60
N MET A 292 8.84 -14.40 9.42
CA MET A 292 8.11 -13.89 8.26
C MET A 292 8.99 -12.93 7.47
N GLY A 293 9.04 -13.13 6.15
CA GLY A 293 9.61 -12.18 5.20
C GLY A 293 8.60 -11.09 4.80
N HIS A 294 9.00 -10.25 3.86
CA HIS A 294 8.17 -9.14 3.37
C HIS A 294 6.84 -9.62 2.77
N PHE A 295 6.90 -10.59 1.86
CA PHE A 295 5.75 -11.09 1.10
C PHE A 295 4.94 -12.16 1.86
N ASP A 296 5.47 -12.73 2.95
CA ASP A 296 4.70 -13.65 3.78
C ASP A 296 3.50 -12.95 4.43
N LEU A 297 3.67 -11.68 4.80
CA LEU A 297 2.58 -10.89 5.38
C LEU A 297 1.53 -10.44 4.35
N TYR A 298 1.69 -10.75 3.06
CA TYR A 298 0.69 -10.37 2.05
C TYR A 298 -0.52 -11.32 2.05
N ASP A 299 -0.32 -12.58 2.41
CA ASP A 299 -1.35 -13.62 2.36
C ASP A 299 -1.42 -14.51 3.61
N ARG A 300 -0.47 -14.40 4.54
CA ARG A 300 -0.45 -15.10 5.83
C ARG A 300 -0.89 -14.16 6.94
N LEU A 301 -2.23 -14.12 7.17
CA LEU A 301 -2.86 -13.15 8.07
C LEU A 301 -3.05 -13.65 9.51
N GLU A 302 -2.61 -14.88 9.84
CA GLU A 302 -2.89 -15.53 11.11
C GLU A 302 -2.44 -14.73 12.34
N VAL A 303 -1.38 -13.92 12.17
CA VAL A 303 -0.82 -13.10 13.24
C VAL A 303 -1.13 -11.62 13.03
N SER A 304 -0.90 -11.09 11.81
CA SER A 304 -1.10 -9.69 11.48
C SER A 304 -2.59 -9.27 11.49
N GLY A 305 -3.48 -10.14 11.02
CA GLY A 305 -4.92 -9.86 10.96
C GLY A 305 -5.53 -9.60 12.34
N PRO A 306 -5.44 -10.53 13.31
CA PRO A 306 -5.93 -10.29 14.67
C PRO A 306 -5.27 -9.06 15.35
N LYS A 307 -4.01 -8.78 15.07
CA LYS A 307 -3.31 -7.59 15.59
C LYS A 307 -3.95 -6.31 15.06
N LEU A 308 -4.25 -6.23 13.76
CA LEU A 308 -4.94 -5.10 13.15
C LEU A 308 -6.36 -4.92 13.71
N VAL A 309 -7.12 -6.00 13.85
CA VAL A 309 -8.48 -5.95 14.45
C VAL A 309 -8.44 -5.35 15.85
N ARG A 310 -7.52 -5.80 16.71
CA ARG A 310 -7.37 -5.25 18.06
C ARG A 310 -7.00 -3.78 18.02
N PHE A 311 -5.99 -3.42 17.24
CA PHE A 311 -5.53 -2.05 17.10
C PHE A 311 -6.65 -1.09 16.69
N PHE A 312 -7.41 -1.41 15.63
CA PHE A 312 -8.46 -0.53 15.16
C PHE A 312 -9.69 -0.50 16.08
N ARG A 313 -10.00 -1.59 16.80
CA ARG A 313 -11.05 -1.56 17.83
C ARG A 313 -10.71 -0.59 18.97
N GLU A 314 -9.46 -0.57 19.41
CA GLU A 314 -9.00 0.35 20.45
C GLU A 314 -8.89 1.80 19.92
N ALA A 315 -8.34 1.99 18.74
CA ALA A 315 -8.06 3.30 18.16
C ALA A 315 -9.29 4.03 17.60
N LEU A 316 -10.34 3.29 17.23
CA LEU A 316 -11.59 3.82 16.64
C LEU A 316 -12.81 3.59 17.56
N ALA A 317 -12.59 3.39 18.84
CA ALA A 317 -13.64 3.20 19.85
C ALA A 317 -14.53 4.44 20.04
#